data_0ea10feffd12d085bbc076152fa2539d
#
_entry.id   0ea10feffd12d085bbc076152fa2539d
#
_cell.length_a   1.000
_cell.length_b   1.000
_cell.length_c   1.000
_cell.angle_alpha   90.00
_cell.angle_beta   90.00
_cell.angle_gamma   90.00
#
_symmetry.space_group_name_H-M   'P 1'
#
loop_
_entity.id
_entity.type
_entity.pdbx_description
1 polymer ?
#
loop_
_entity_poly.entity_id
_entity_poly.type
_entity_poly.pdbx_seq_one_letter_code
_entity_poly.pdbx_strand_id
1 'polypeptide(L)'
;MFLHFRGMMEGALKRKTRSGSDNAGLGSAVKRMKAVIFMFFFVLALRPPCAAAQGLDPAALLKPPTDTWPTYNGDYSGRRFSTLEQINSGNIGSLTLAWVFQTHGTTIKSTPLEVNGILYFTAPDNVWAVDARFGRQIWHYERHSEGDHIGNRGLGMYKDWLYFTTPDAHLVSLNAKDGSVRWIVEIADSKLGYFSTMAPLVIRDHVVVGVSGDVTDVRGFLESVDPETGAIRWRWYTEPDPGQPGSETWPKDSDAILHGGGMTWMTGTYDPELNLLYWGTGNPNPVLAGEERPGDNLYTCSIVALNPDNGKLVWYFQPSPHDLHDWDAVETPVLFDAEFQGKRRKLLAQASRNGFFFLLDRTDGQHLVTAPFIDQTWATGIDSRGRPVAKPAAAPSPDGALVEPGSDGSTNWMAPSFDPQTGLFYVNARRIFSIFYKTATGKAEGWGGRDRNLWANSTLRAIDYRTGKVMWNHEIGEGQSIAGILTTTGHLLFSADNGGNLLALDPATGKTLWHLNVGGRMQASPMTYQVDGRQYLIIPVQGVLYAFALPPETRGP
;
A
#
# COMPACT_ATOMS: atom_id res chain seq x y z
N MET A 1 18.41 37.31 -19.88
CA MET A 1 17.73 38.54 -19.47
C MET A 1 18.33 39.04 -18.15
N PHE A 2 19.66 39.16 -18.12
CA PHE A 2 20.44 39.57 -16.93
C PHE A 2 21.57 40.52 -17.32
N LEU A 3 21.27 41.57 -18.06
CA LEU A 3 22.28 42.54 -18.54
C LEU A 3 21.76 43.98 -18.66
N HIS A 4 20.77 44.38 -17.83
CA HIS A 4 20.23 45.76 -17.93
C HIS A 4 20.03 46.47 -16.59
N PHE A 5 20.65 46.03 -15.49
CA PHE A 5 20.51 46.70 -14.18
C PHE A 5 21.80 47.25 -13.58
N ARG A 6 22.91 47.31 -14.35
CA ARG A 6 24.19 47.85 -13.86
C ARG A 6 24.48 49.30 -14.28
N GLY A 7 23.58 49.96 -15.03
CA GLY A 7 23.79 51.26 -15.59
C GLY A 7 23.15 52.46 -14.86
N MET A 8 22.38 52.23 -13.78
CA MET A 8 21.60 53.31 -13.13
C MET A 8 22.10 53.76 -11.75
N MET A 9 23.18 53.21 -11.20
CA MET A 9 23.69 53.60 -9.88
C MET A 9 24.95 54.46 -9.89
N GLU A 10 25.59 54.70 -11.03
CA GLU A 10 26.80 55.55 -11.10
C GLU A 10 26.56 57.01 -11.49
N GLY A 11 25.30 57.38 -11.81
CA GLY A 11 24.94 58.73 -12.25
C GLY A 11 24.55 59.73 -11.15
N ALA A 12 24.41 59.32 -9.90
CA ALA A 12 23.85 60.16 -8.83
C ALA A 12 24.86 60.74 -7.83
N LEU A 13 26.18 60.53 -8.01
CA LEU A 13 27.18 60.95 -7.02
C LEU A 13 28.10 62.11 -7.46
N LYS A 14 27.79 62.84 -8.51
CA LYS A 14 28.55 64.05 -8.89
C LYS A 14 27.62 65.22 -9.15
N ARG A 15 27.08 65.84 -8.12
CA ARG A 15 26.69 67.28 -8.06
C ARG A 15 26.06 67.62 -6.71
N LYS A 16 26.87 68.17 -5.79
CA LYS A 16 26.61 69.35 -4.95
C LYS A 16 27.55 69.42 -3.76
N THR A 17 28.68 69.96 -3.99
CA THR A 17 29.42 70.75 -2.98
C THR A 17 29.07 72.22 -3.17
N ARG A 18 28.26 72.75 -2.26
CA ARG A 18 28.35 74.18 -1.86
C ARG A 18 27.42 74.48 -0.68
N SER A 19 28.08 74.82 0.40
CA SER A 19 27.75 75.75 1.48
C SER A 19 26.34 75.78 2.10
N GLY A 20 26.32 75.67 3.42
CA GLY A 20 25.25 76.22 4.25
C GLY A 20 25.03 75.40 5.51
N SER A 21 25.47 75.93 6.61
CA SER A 21 25.21 75.57 8.00
C SER A 21 23.76 75.08 8.27
N ASP A 22 23.58 73.90 8.82
CA ASP A 22 22.59 73.63 9.84
C ASP A 22 22.78 72.22 10.43
N ASN A 23 23.43 72.20 11.57
CA ASN A 23 23.87 71.02 12.30
C ASN A 23 22.83 70.49 13.31
N ALA A 24 21.52 70.66 13.09
CA ALA A 24 20.50 70.22 14.07
C ALA A 24 19.54 69.12 13.57
N GLY A 25 19.60 68.69 12.30
CA GLY A 25 18.67 67.73 11.71
C GLY A 25 19.16 66.28 11.52
N LEU A 26 20.52 66.07 11.55
CA LEU A 26 21.09 64.77 11.21
C LEU A 26 21.01 63.70 12.31
N GLY A 27 20.91 64.13 13.59
CA GLY A 27 20.86 63.19 14.72
C GLY A 27 19.56 62.38 14.86
N SER A 28 18.44 62.94 14.41
CA SER A 28 17.13 62.29 14.52
C SER A 28 16.86 61.31 13.37
N ALA A 29 17.31 61.64 12.16
CA ALA A 29 17.14 60.79 10.99
C ALA A 29 18.01 59.49 11.06
N VAL A 30 19.23 59.61 11.56
CA VAL A 30 20.15 58.46 11.74
C VAL A 30 19.66 57.53 12.89
N LYS A 31 19.05 58.06 13.98
CA LYS A 31 18.43 57.25 15.04
C LYS A 31 17.18 56.51 14.55
N ARG A 32 16.34 57.14 13.74
CA ARG A 32 15.15 56.49 13.14
C ARG A 32 15.52 55.44 12.10
N MET A 33 16.56 55.69 11.30
CA MET A 33 17.05 54.71 10.31
C MET A 33 17.72 53.48 10.98
N LYS A 34 18.45 53.66 12.09
CA LYS A 34 18.98 52.54 12.86
C LYS A 34 17.87 51.72 13.54
N ALA A 35 16.80 52.32 14.02
CA ALA A 35 15.66 51.60 14.62
C ALA A 35 14.87 50.82 13.57
N VAL A 36 14.66 51.36 12.36
CA VAL A 36 13.97 50.67 11.27
C VAL A 36 14.81 49.51 10.70
N ILE A 37 16.14 49.67 10.59
CA ILE A 37 17.03 48.59 10.14
C ILE A 37 17.10 47.49 11.20
N PHE A 38 17.10 47.80 12.52
CA PHE A 38 17.10 46.81 13.58
C PHE A 38 15.75 46.07 13.66
N MET A 39 14.62 46.73 13.38
CA MET A 39 13.30 46.12 13.34
C MET A 39 13.11 45.20 12.10
N PHE A 40 13.72 45.57 10.95
CA PHE A 40 13.73 44.70 9.77
C PHE A 40 14.65 43.47 9.91
N PHE A 41 15.78 43.57 10.61
CA PHE A 41 16.62 42.44 10.92
C PHE A 41 16.01 41.50 12.00
N PHE A 42 15.19 42.02 12.92
CA PHE A 42 14.52 41.20 13.92
C PHE A 42 13.31 40.45 13.39
N VAL A 43 12.63 40.95 12.34
CA VAL A 43 11.54 40.27 11.64
C VAL A 43 12.08 39.19 10.68
N LEU A 44 13.31 39.34 10.16
CA LEU A 44 13.96 38.28 9.34
C LEU A 44 14.52 37.13 10.18
N ALA A 45 14.76 37.31 11.47
CA ALA A 45 15.32 36.30 12.38
C ALA A 45 14.28 35.39 13.03
N LEU A 46 12.98 35.63 12.84
CA LEU A 46 11.87 34.82 13.35
C LEU A 46 11.21 33.96 12.26
N ARG A 47 11.95 33.56 11.23
CA ARG A 47 11.57 32.35 10.49
C ARG A 47 11.86 31.19 11.44
N PRO A 48 10.85 30.39 11.85
CA PRO A 48 11.15 29.15 12.55
C PRO A 48 12.15 28.40 11.66
N PRO A 49 13.19 27.78 12.23
CA PRO A 49 14.04 26.92 11.45
C PRO A 49 13.11 25.96 10.74
N CYS A 50 13.20 25.87 9.42
CA CYS A 50 12.62 24.76 8.67
C CYS A 50 13.18 23.53 9.38
N ALA A 51 12.35 22.84 10.15
CA ALA A 51 12.80 21.68 10.90
C ALA A 51 13.48 20.80 9.85
N ALA A 52 14.79 20.63 10.00
CA ALA A 52 15.49 19.64 9.18
C ALA A 52 14.73 18.36 9.39
N ALA A 53 14.22 17.76 8.32
CA ALA A 53 13.51 16.50 8.40
C ALA A 53 14.43 15.53 9.15
N GLN A 54 14.11 15.26 10.41
CA GLN A 54 14.74 14.18 11.14
C GLN A 54 14.24 12.91 10.49
N GLY A 55 15.14 12.06 10.06
CA GLY A 55 14.79 10.79 9.44
C GLY A 55 13.96 9.92 10.36
N LEU A 56 13.34 8.91 9.81
CA LEU A 56 12.57 7.92 10.56
C LEU A 56 13.53 7.06 11.39
N ASP A 57 13.40 7.09 12.72
CA ASP A 57 14.08 6.12 13.59
C ASP A 57 13.49 4.72 13.33
N PRO A 58 14.29 3.75 12.84
CA PRO A 58 13.80 2.39 12.61
C PRO A 58 13.22 1.72 13.86
N ALA A 59 13.65 2.12 15.06
CA ALA A 59 13.10 1.62 16.32
C ALA A 59 11.67 2.11 16.57
N ALA A 60 11.27 3.25 15.98
CA ALA A 60 9.89 3.75 16.07
C ALA A 60 8.90 2.83 15.33
N LEU A 61 9.35 2.13 14.28
CA LEU A 61 8.51 1.17 13.53
C LEU A 61 8.12 -0.07 14.34
N LEU A 62 8.84 -0.36 15.44
CA LEU A 62 8.52 -1.49 16.33
C LEU A 62 7.33 -1.21 17.25
N LYS A 63 6.82 0.02 17.27
CA LYS A 63 5.67 0.43 18.07
C LYS A 63 4.55 0.89 17.14
N PRO A 64 3.27 0.64 17.51
CA PRO A 64 2.16 1.22 16.76
C PRO A 64 2.28 2.76 16.72
N PRO A 65 2.16 3.40 15.55
CA PRO A 65 2.20 4.85 15.46
C PRO A 65 0.95 5.46 16.13
N THR A 66 1.12 6.65 16.70
CA THR A 66 0.02 7.39 17.35
C THR A 66 -0.46 8.55 16.48
N ASP A 67 0.46 9.26 15.83
CA ASP A 67 0.20 10.52 15.12
C ASP A 67 0.77 10.57 13.71
N THR A 68 1.49 9.56 13.29
CA THR A 68 2.17 9.46 11.99
C THR A 68 1.69 8.24 11.19
N TRP A 69 2.15 8.09 9.93
CA TRP A 69 1.86 6.95 9.07
C TRP A 69 3.15 6.47 8.38
N PRO A 70 4.06 5.81 9.10
CA PRO A 70 5.44 5.61 8.65
C PRO A 70 5.65 4.39 7.73
N THR A 71 4.63 3.55 7.50
CA THR A 71 4.69 2.40 6.60
C THR A 71 3.49 2.37 5.65
N TYR A 72 3.53 1.50 4.63
CA TYR A 72 2.43 1.30 3.68
C TYR A 72 1.06 1.07 4.37
N ASN A 73 1.03 0.32 5.46
CA ASN A 73 -0.19 0.01 6.22
C ASN A 73 -0.35 0.81 7.52
N GLY A 74 0.51 1.82 7.76
CA GLY A 74 0.58 2.57 9.01
C GLY A 74 1.53 1.93 10.01
N ASP A 75 1.37 0.65 10.29
CA ASP A 75 2.27 -0.17 11.10
C ASP A 75 2.63 -1.49 10.38
N TYR A 76 3.36 -2.36 11.07
CA TYR A 76 3.75 -3.66 10.53
C TYR A 76 2.62 -4.70 10.50
N SER A 77 1.49 -4.45 11.16
CA SER A 77 0.43 -5.44 11.35
C SER A 77 -0.53 -5.58 10.17
N GLY A 78 -0.57 -4.63 9.26
CA GLY A 78 -1.54 -4.62 8.17
C GLY A 78 -2.97 -4.26 8.58
N ARG A 79 -3.23 -3.91 9.85
CA ARG A 79 -4.58 -3.64 10.36
C ARG A 79 -5.20 -2.38 9.78
N ARG A 80 -4.38 -1.40 9.37
CA ARG A 80 -4.87 -0.10 8.90
C ARG A 80 -5.89 0.53 9.87
N PHE A 81 -5.55 0.47 11.15
CA PHE A 81 -6.31 1.03 12.26
C PHE A 81 -5.50 2.17 12.89
N SER A 82 -6.10 3.35 12.97
CA SER A 82 -5.47 4.52 13.61
C SER A 82 -6.05 4.77 15.01
N THR A 83 -5.17 5.11 15.95
CA THR A 83 -5.56 5.51 17.30
C THR A 83 -5.99 6.98 17.41
N LEU A 84 -5.95 7.74 16.32
CA LEU A 84 -6.41 9.13 16.26
C LEU A 84 -7.94 9.20 16.36
N GLU A 85 -8.44 10.13 17.16
CA GLU A 85 -9.88 10.29 17.47
C GLU A 85 -10.39 11.73 17.38
N GLN A 86 -9.55 12.70 16.99
CA GLN A 86 -10.00 14.08 16.83
C GLN A 86 -11.12 14.17 15.77
N ILE A 87 -10.98 13.42 14.67
CA ILE A 87 -12.07 13.17 13.70
C ILE A 87 -12.80 11.92 14.17
N ASN A 88 -14.09 12.04 14.52
CA ASN A 88 -14.87 10.96 15.09
C ASN A 88 -16.33 10.99 14.61
N SER A 89 -17.10 9.97 14.99
CA SER A 89 -18.51 9.82 14.57
C SER A 89 -19.41 10.98 15.01
N GLY A 90 -19.06 11.71 16.08
CA GLY A 90 -19.84 12.86 16.56
C GLY A 90 -19.59 14.15 15.78
N ASN A 91 -18.47 14.29 15.09
CA ASN A 91 -18.08 15.52 14.40
C ASN A 91 -17.78 15.37 12.90
N ILE A 92 -17.90 14.15 12.36
CA ILE A 92 -17.59 13.86 10.94
C ILE A 92 -18.38 14.76 9.96
N GLY A 93 -19.59 15.16 10.32
CA GLY A 93 -20.41 16.08 9.53
C GLY A 93 -19.79 17.48 9.34
N SER A 94 -18.82 17.84 10.17
CA SER A 94 -18.08 19.13 10.09
C SER A 94 -16.76 19.00 9.33
N LEU A 95 -16.45 17.83 8.77
CA LEU A 95 -15.21 17.62 8.03
C LEU A 95 -15.15 18.49 6.77
N THR A 96 -14.06 19.22 6.58
CA THR A 96 -13.87 20.15 5.46
C THR A 96 -12.59 19.83 4.70
N LEU A 97 -12.56 20.23 3.42
CA LEU A 97 -11.36 20.15 2.61
C LEU A 97 -10.31 21.14 3.16
N ALA A 98 -9.14 20.62 3.54
CA ALA A 98 -8.02 21.44 4.03
C ALA A 98 -7.12 21.87 2.87
N TRP A 99 -6.75 20.94 1.99
CA TRP A 99 -5.95 21.20 0.79
C TRP A 99 -6.07 20.06 -0.22
N VAL A 100 -5.63 20.31 -1.44
CA VAL A 100 -5.49 19.32 -2.52
C VAL A 100 -4.11 19.40 -3.14
N PHE A 101 -3.61 18.23 -3.61
CA PHE A 101 -2.41 18.15 -4.42
C PHE A 101 -2.70 17.35 -5.69
N GLN A 102 -2.22 17.82 -6.84
CA GLN A 102 -2.42 17.17 -8.14
C GLN A 102 -1.10 16.70 -8.75
N THR A 103 -1.07 15.47 -9.26
CA THR A 103 0.08 14.90 -9.98
C THR A 103 0.09 15.21 -11.48
N HIS A 104 -0.84 16.05 -11.96
CA HIS A 104 -1.00 16.43 -13.36
C HIS A 104 -1.18 15.26 -14.36
N GLY A 105 -1.95 14.27 -13.98
CA GLY A 105 -2.39 13.18 -14.88
C GLY A 105 -1.93 11.78 -14.49
N THR A 106 -0.99 11.65 -13.57
CA THR A 106 -0.54 10.34 -13.11
C THR A 106 -1.42 9.81 -11.99
N THR A 107 -2.00 8.61 -12.15
CA THR A 107 -2.87 8.00 -11.15
C THR A 107 -2.07 7.55 -9.91
N ILE A 108 -2.53 7.95 -8.73
CA ILE A 108 -1.98 7.55 -7.43
C ILE A 108 -2.64 6.24 -6.99
N LYS A 109 -1.89 5.14 -6.95
CA LYS A 109 -2.27 3.88 -6.31
C LYS A 109 -1.55 3.64 -4.99
N SER A 110 -0.67 4.57 -4.61
CA SER A 110 0.12 4.50 -3.39
C SER A 110 -0.66 4.98 -2.16
N THR A 111 -0.37 4.37 -1.01
CA THR A 111 -0.65 4.99 0.28
C THR A 111 0.53 5.90 0.63
N PRO A 112 0.31 7.20 0.88
CA PRO A 112 1.39 8.07 1.33
C PRO A 112 1.99 7.61 2.67
N LEU A 113 3.29 7.83 2.86
CA LEU A 113 3.90 7.86 4.20
C LEU A 113 3.79 9.25 4.76
N GLU A 114 3.50 9.39 6.05
CA GLU A 114 3.68 10.64 6.78
C GLU A 114 4.78 10.45 7.83
N VAL A 115 5.82 11.28 7.75
CA VAL A 115 6.93 11.30 8.69
C VAL A 115 7.35 12.75 8.93
N ASN A 116 7.30 13.18 10.19
CA ASN A 116 7.77 14.51 10.63
C ASN A 116 7.15 15.70 9.87
N GLY A 117 5.86 15.62 9.54
CA GLY A 117 5.13 16.69 8.84
C GLY A 117 5.36 16.71 7.33
N ILE A 118 5.91 15.65 6.75
CA ILE A 118 6.10 15.50 5.31
C ILE A 118 5.38 14.25 4.83
N LEU A 119 4.59 14.39 3.76
CA LEU A 119 4.00 13.29 3.03
C LEU A 119 4.91 12.87 1.88
N TYR A 120 5.22 11.58 1.82
CA TYR A 120 5.92 10.96 0.70
C TYR A 120 4.98 9.98 0.01
N PHE A 121 4.84 10.08 -1.30
CA PHE A 121 4.01 9.16 -2.08
C PHE A 121 4.53 9.00 -3.49
N THR A 122 4.02 7.97 -4.16
CA THR A 122 4.50 7.56 -5.47
C THR A 122 3.37 7.48 -6.49
N ALA A 123 3.75 7.63 -7.71
CA ALA A 123 3.13 7.03 -8.87
C ALA A 123 4.25 6.34 -9.66
N PRO A 124 3.93 5.62 -10.74
CA PRO A 124 4.95 5.01 -11.55
C PRO A 124 6.05 6.00 -11.93
N ASP A 125 7.30 5.62 -11.68
CA ASP A 125 8.51 6.42 -11.93
C ASP A 125 8.56 7.80 -11.24
N ASN A 126 7.64 8.07 -10.35
CA ASN A 126 7.52 9.37 -9.72
C ASN A 126 7.46 9.25 -8.18
N VAL A 127 8.16 10.15 -7.50
CA VAL A 127 8.12 10.30 -6.04
C VAL A 127 7.97 11.78 -5.69
N TRP A 128 7.02 12.10 -4.83
CA TRP A 128 6.80 13.46 -4.31
C TRP A 128 7.04 13.50 -2.80
N ALA A 129 7.60 14.62 -2.35
CA ALA A 129 7.54 15.06 -0.97
C ALA A 129 6.70 16.33 -0.89
N VAL A 130 5.72 16.32 0.01
CA VAL A 130 4.73 17.37 0.16
C VAL A 130 4.60 17.75 1.63
N ASP A 131 4.56 19.05 1.95
CA ASP A 131 4.27 19.53 3.31
C ASP A 131 2.87 19.04 3.72
N ALA A 132 2.80 18.26 4.78
CA ALA A 132 1.59 17.61 5.25
C ALA A 132 0.53 18.60 5.77
N ARG A 133 0.91 19.85 6.10
CA ARG A 133 0.00 20.90 6.62
C ARG A 133 -0.80 21.58 5.52
N PHE A 134 -0.15 21.78 4.35
CA PHE A 134 -0.64 22.72 3.33
C PHE A 134 -0.68 22.12 1.92
N GLY A 135 -0.22 20.90 1.71
CA GLY A 135 -0.15 20.29 0.39
C GLY A 135 0.87 20.93 -0.56
N ARG A 136 1.85 21.69 -0.04
CA ARG A 136 2.87 22.33 -0.88
C ARG A 136 3.98 21.33 -1.21
N GLN A 137 4.28 21.18 -2.52
CA GLN A 137 5.42 20.37 -2.98
C GLN A 137 6.74 20.92 -2.41
N ILE A 138 7.53 20.03 -1.82
CA ILE A 138 8.88 20.29 -1.35
C ILE A 138 9.86 19.92 -2.45
N TRP A 139 9.76 18.68 -2.95
CA TRP A 139 10.52 18.19 -4.09
C TRP A 139 9.73 17.14 -4.87
N HIS A 140 10.18 16.85 -6.08
CA HIS A 140 9.67 15.80 -6.97
C HIS A 140 10.85 15.12 -7.64
N TYR A 141 10.87 13.80 -7.60
CA TYR A 141 11.78 12.95 -8.35
C TYR A 141 11.02 12.26 -9.47
N GLU A 142 11.59 12.24 -10.66
CA GLU A 142 11.05 11.57 -11.84
C GLU A 142 12.13 10.70 -12.49
N ARG A 143 11.75 9.50 -12.89
CA ARG A 143 12.53 8.56 -13.67
C ARG A 143 11.74 8.20 -14.93
N HIS A 144 12.40 7.74 -15.95
CA HIS A 144 11.80 7.17 -17.15
C HIS A 144 12.27 5.73 -17.29
N SER A 145 11.43 4.77 -16.92
CA SER A 145 11.64 3.35 -17.11
C SER A 145 11.09 2.92 -18.46
N GLU A 146 11.66 1.88 -19.04
CA GLU A 146 11.07 1.20 -20.20
C GLU A 146 9.97 0.24 -19.74
N GLY A 147 8.88 0.15 -20.48
CA GLY A 147 7.78 -0.78 -20.26
C GLY A 147 6.51 -0.19 -19.68
N ASP A 148 5.43 -0.92 -19.86
CA ASP A 148 4.12 -0.61 -19.29
C ASP A 148 4.01 -1.18 -17.87
N HIS A 149 3.22 -0.49 -17.06
CA HIS A 149 2.93 -1.01 -15.74
C HIS A 149 1.63 -0.46 -15.16
N ILE A 150 1.09 -1.23 -14.22
CA ILE A 150 -0.26 -1.05 -13.69
C ILE A 150 -0.33 -0.12 -12.49
N GLY A 151 0.80 0.30 -11.91
CA GLY A 151 0.84 1.21 -10.78
C GLY A 151 2.08 1.04 -9.91
N ASN A 152 2.23 1.95 -8.94
CA ASN A 152 3.15 1.84 -7.82
C ASN A 152 2.36 2.06 -6.53
N ARG A 153 2.60 1.22 -5.50
CA ARG A 153 1.79 1.21 -4.26
C ARG A 153 2.38 2.01 -3.12
N GLY A 154 3.62 2.49 -3.25
CA GLY A 154 4.21 3.36 -2.23
C GLY A 154 5.70 3.16 -2.01
N LEU A 155 6.13 3.62 -0.84
CA LEU A 155 7.53 3.71 -0.42
C LEU A 155 7.76 2.92 0.86
N GLY A 156 9.02 2.55 1.10
CA GLY A 156 9.57 2.29 2.42
C GLY A 156 10.50 3.42 2.85
N MET A 157 10.73 3.58 4.16
CA MET A 157 11.67 4.55 4.72
C MET A 157 12.56 3.91 5.77
N TYR A 158 13.86 4.21 5.72
CA TYR A 158 14.86 3.83 6.71
C TYR A 158 15.77 5.01 7.00
N LYS A 159 15.76 5.55 8.21
CA LYS A 159 16.48 6.78 8.57
C LYS A 159 16.08 7.92 7.60
N ASP A 160 17.05 8.53 6.94
CA ASP A 160 16.86 9.64 6.00
C ASP A 160 16.65 9.19 4.54
N TRP A 161 16.41 7.89 4.32
CA TRP A 161 16.36 7.30 2.98
C TRP A 161 15.00 6.69 2.66
N LEU A 162 14.47 7.04 1.50
CA LEU A 162 13.28 6.46 0.90
C LEU A 162 13.68 5.35 -0.08
N TYR A 163 12.82 4.36 -0.22
CA TYR A 163 12.98 3.25 -1.16
C TYR A 163 11.69 3.06 -1.94
N PHE A 164 11.78 2.95 -3.25
CA PHE A 164 10.64 2.61 -4.09
C PHE A 164 11.07 1.72 -5.25
N THR A 165 10.14 0.92 -5.75
CA THR A 165 10.36 0.04 -6.89
C THR A 165 9.89 0.70 -8.18
N THR A 166 10.51 0.32 -9.30
CA THR A 166 10.23 0.90 -10.62
C THR A 166 9.61 -0.12 -11.58
N PRO A 167 8.96 0.34 -12.68
CA PRO A 167 8.40 -0.53 -13.71
C PRO A 167 9.40 -1.49 -14.34
N ASP A 168 10.64 -1.09 -14.46
CA ASP A 168 11.76 -1.89 -14.99
C ASP A 168 12.47 -2.71 -13.90
N ALA A 169 11.75 -3.05 -12.81
CA ALA A 169 12.21 -3.90 -11.72
C ALA A 169 13.51 -3.44 -11.04
N HIS A 170 13.69 -2.15 -10.82
CA HIS A 170 14.77 -1.62 -9.99
C HIS A 170 14.26 -1.18 -8.61
N LEU A 171 15.14 -1.20 -7.62
CA LEU A 171 14.95 -0.54 -6.34
C LEU A 171 15.80 0.72 -6.31
N VAL A 172 15.17 1.84 -6.03
CA VAL A 172 15.79 3.16 -5.97
C VAL A 172 15.81 3.66 -4.54
N SER A 173 16.97 4.13 -4.07
CA SER A 173 17.11 4.83 -2.78
C SER A 173 17.27 6.32 -3.00
N LEU A 174 16.39 7.11 -2.36
CA LEU A 174 16.38 8.58 -2.43
C LEU A 174 16.61 9.20 -1.07
N ASN A 175 17.29 10.34 -1.04
CA ASN A 175 17.37 11.19 0.15
C ASN A 175 15.98 11.81 0.42
N ALA A 176 15.42 11.59 1.61
CA ALA A 176 14.11 12.09 2.00
C ALA A 176 14.02 13.63 2.05
N LYS A 177 15.16 14.32 2.23
CA LYS A 177 15.23 15.79 2.34
C LYS A 177 15.05 16.50 0.99
N ASP A 178 15.65 15.95 -0.07
CA ASP A 178 15.78 16.65 -1.35
C ASP A 178 15.50 15.80 -2.60
N GLY A 179 15.20 14.49 -2.43
CA GLY A 179 14.92 13.57 -3.52
C GLY A 179 16.15 13.14 -4.33
N SER A 180 17.37 13.48 -3.89
CA SER A 180 18.58 13.06 -4.60
C SER A 180 18.79 11.55 -4.53
N VAL A 181 19.23 10.96 -5.64
CA VAL A 181 19.49 9.52 -5.73
C VAL A 181 20.73 9.15 -4.94
N ARG A 182 20.59 8.15 -4.05
CA ARG A 182 21.73 7.54 -3.35
C ARG A 182 22.33 6.39 -4.16
N TRP A 183 21.46 5.45 -4.56
CA TRP A 183 21.80 4.31 -5.39
C TRP A 183 20.56 3.76 -6.10
N ILE A 184 20.79 3.03 -7.19
CA ILE A 184 19.78 2.27 -7.94
C ILE A 184 20.36 0.87 -8.12
N VAL A 185 19.57 -0.17 -7.79
CA VAL A 185 19.96 -1.57 -7.98
C VAL A 185 18.86 -2.31 -8.74
N GLU A 186 19.26 -3.21 -9.63
CA GLU A 186 18.34 -4.09 -10.33
C GLU A 186 17.86 -5.21 -9.39
N ILE A 187 16.53 -5.38 -9.26
CA ILE A 187 15.90 -6.48 -8.53
C ILE A 187 15.82 -7.70 -9.44
N ALA A 188 15.40 -7.50 -10.69
CA ALA A 188 15.21 -8.54 -11.69
C ALA A 188 15.36 -7.99 -13.10
N ASP A 189 15.72 -8.86 -14.05
CA ASP A 189 15.84 -8.48 -15.47
C ASP A 189 14.46 -8.26 -16.10
N SER A 190 14.12 -7.01 -16.37
CA SER A 190 12.85 -6.62 -16.99
C SER A 190 12.66 -7.17 -18.42
N LYS A 191 13.74 -7.55 -19.12
CA LYS A 191 13.67 -8.17 -20.45
C LYS A 191 13.08 -9.58 -20.40
N LEU A 192 13.11 -10.22 -19.22
CA LEU A 192 12.45 -11.50 -18.97
C LEU A 192 10.97 -11.31 -18.60
N GLY A 193 10.46 -10.07 -18.53
CA GLY A 193 9.08 -9.76 -18.19
C GLY A 193 8.85 -9.40 -16.73
N TYR A 194 9.89 -9.33 -15.89
CA TYR A 194 9.75 -8.83 -14.53
C TYR A 194 9.46 -7.34 -14.48
N PHE A 195 8.61 -6.96 -13.54
CA PHE A 195 8.39 -5.57 -13.12
C PHE A 195 8.12 -5.52 -11.61
N SER A 196 7.99 -4.35 -11.00
CA SER A 196 7.61 -4.27 -9.59
C SER A 196 6.64 -3.13 -9.33
N THR A 197 5.62 -3.41 -8.51
CA THR A 197 4.53 -2.48 -8.20
C THR A 197 4.31 -2.26 -6.71
N MET A 198 4.99 -3.00 -5.86
CA MET A 198 4.79 -3.00 -4.41
C MET A 198 5.45 -1.81 -3.71
N ALA A 199 5.01 -1.49 -2.50
CA ALA A 199 5.75 -0.66 -1.57
C ALA A 199 6.81 -1.51 -0.86
N PRO A 200 8.11 -1.17 -0.90
CA PRO A 200 9.13 -1.88 -0.15
C PRO A 200 8.83 -1.92 1.35
N LEU A 201 8.97 -3.08 1.99
CA LEU A 201 8.80 -3.22 3.42
C LEU A 201 10.15 -3.11 4.14
N VAL A 202 10.31 -2.05 4.93
CA VAL A 202 11.53 -1.86 5.73
C VAL A 202 11.36 -2.54 7.08
N ILE A 203 12.25 -3.48 7.41
CA ILE A 203 12.28 -4.20 8.69
C ILE A 203 13.67 -4.08 9.27
N ARG A 204 13.82 -3.34 10.38
CA ARG A 204 15.14 -3.11 10.99
C ARG A 204 16.15 -2.61 9.95
N ASP A 205 17.14 -3.44 9.60
CA ASP A 205 18.20 -3.17 8.62
C ASP A 205 18.00 -3.96 7.30
N HIS A 206 16.75 -4.30 6.97
CA HIS A 206 16.35 -4.98 5.74
C HIS A 206 15.34 -4.14 4.96
N VAL A 207 15.51 -4.05 3.65
CA VAL A 207 14.48 -3.60 2.70
C VAL A 207 14.01 -4.82 1.93
N VAL A 208 12.77 -5.25 2.19
CA VAL A 208 12.21 -6.44 1.55
C VAL A 208 11.39 -6.01 0.33
N VAL A 209 11.69 -6.62 -0.80
CA VAL A 209 11.03 -6.37 -2.09
C VAL A 209 10.58 -7.66 -2.74
N GLY A 210 9.52 -7.56 -3.53
CA GLY A 210 9.00 -8.63 -4.35
C GLY A 210 8.86 -8.21 -5.82
N VAL A 211 8.46 -9.14 -6.64
CA VAL A 211 8.35 -8.99 -8.11
C VAL A 211 6.95 -9.31 -8.60
N SER A 212 6.66 -8.78 -9.78
CA SER A 212 5.50 -9.07 -10.62
C SER A 212 5.98 -9.64 -11.96
N GLY A 213 5.08 -10.26 -12.70
CA GLY A 213 5.38 -10.92 -13.97
C GLY A 213 4.48 -12.13 -14.21
N ASP A 214 3.21 -12.04 -13.83
CA ASP A 214 2.25 -13.16 -13.63
C ASP A 214 2.09 -14.10 -14.83
N VAL A 215 2.29 -13.61 -16.04
CA VAL A 215 2.07 -14.39 -17.29
C VAL A 215 3.36 -14.62 -18.07
N THR A 216 4.48 -14.36 -17.43
CA THR A 216 5.80 -14.55 -18.03
C THR A 216 6.46 -15.84 -17.55
N ASP A 217 7.40 -16.34 -18.31
CA ASP A 217 8.12 -17.58 -18.04
C ASP A 217 9.24 -17.36 -17.00
N VAL A 218 8.88 -16.85 -15.81
CA VAL A 218 9.82 -16.51 -14.74
C VAL A 218 9.24 -16.84 -13.35
N ARG A 219 10.11 -17.27 -12.45
CA ARG A 219 9.74 -17.63 -11.05
C ARG A 219 9.58 -16.39 -10.18
N GLY A 220 8.55 -16.36 -9.36
CA GLY A 220 8.37 -15.35 -8.31
C GLY A 220 9.41 -15.49 -7.19
N PHE A 221 9.75 -14.38 -6.55
CA PHE A 221 10.64 -14.39 -5.39
C PHE A 221 10.41 -13.21 -4.47
N LEU A 222 10.90 -13.35 -3.22
CA LEU A 222 11.16 -12.26 -2.29
C LEU A 222 12.65 -12.06 -2.13
N GLU A 223 13.05 -10.81 -1.99
CA GLU A 223 14.44 -10.44 -1.79
C GLU A 223 14.58 -9.45 -0.64
N SER A 224 15.61 -9.63 0.17
CA SER A 224 16.04 -8.65 1.15
C SER A 224 17.32 -7.97 0.70
N VAL A 225 17.31 -6.65 0.76
CA VAL A 225 18.41 -5.79 0.36
C VAL A 225 18.93 -5.02 1.57
N ASP A 226 20.22 -4.85 1.64
CA ASP A 226 20.87 -3.98 2.63
C ASP A 226 20.49 -2.51 2.38
N PRO A 227 19.87 -1.79 3.34
CA PRO A 227 19.41 -0.43 3.13
C PRO A 227 20.53 0.57 2.85
N GLU A 228 21.76 0.32 3.29
CA GLU A 228 22.86 1.26 3.12
C GLU A 228 23.54 1.11 1.75
N THR A 229 23.64 -0.11 1.26
CA THR A 229 24.46 -0.42 0.08
C THR A 229 23.68 -0.88 -1.14
N GLY A 230 22.43 -1.34 -0.96
CA GLY A 230 21.66 -1.99 -2.01
C GLY A 230 22.07 -3.44 -2.29
N ALA A 231 23.00 -4.01 -1.51
CA ALA A 231 23.44 -5.38 -1.72
C ALA A 231 22.38 -6.40 -1.29
N ILE A 232 22.19 -7.45 -2.09
CA ILE A 232 21.27 -8.54 -1.78
C ILE A 232 21.81 -9.29 -0.54
N ARG A 233 20.97 -9.46 0.48
CA ARG A 233 21.26 -10.25 1.68
C ARG A 233 20.78 -11.68 1.54
N TRP A 234 19.56 -11.87 0.99
CA TRP A 234 18.99 -13.16 0.66
C TRP A 234 17.90 -13.00 -0.40
N ARG A 235 17.65 -14.10 -1.14
CA ARG A 235 16.53 -14.25 -2.06
C ARG A 235 15.85 -15.60 -1.79
N TRP A 236 14.53 -15.62 -1.75
CA TRP A 236 13.70 -16.81 -1.58
C TRP A 236 12.75 -16.92 -2.77
N TYR A 237 12.84 -18.01 -3.51
CA TYR A 237 11.97 -18.29 -4.64
C TYR A 237 10.68 -18.97 -4.17
N THR A 238 9.54 -18.58 -4.75
CA THR A 238 8.22 -19.13 -4.44
C THR A 238 8.04 -20.54 -5.00
N GLU A 239 8.65 -20.83 -6.13
CA GLU A 239 8.81 -22.20 -6.63
C GLU A 239 10.19 -22.72 -6.21
N PRO A 240 10.21 -23.78 -5.36
CA PRO A 240 11.48 -24.32 -4.85
C PRO A 240 12.30 -25.00 -5.96
N ASP A 241 13.61 -25.03 -5.79
CA ASP A 241 14.46 -25.82 -6.68
C ASP A 241 14.14 -27.31 -6.57
N PRO A 242 14.30 -28.09 -7.66
CA PRO A 242 14.06 -29.53 -7.64
C PRO A 242 14.80 -30.22 -6.48
N GLY A 243 14.06 -31.01 -5.70
CA GLY A 243 14.58 -31.71 -4.51
C GLY A 243 14.52 -30.91 -3.22
N GLN A 244 14.17 -29.63 -3.24
CA GLN A 244 13.87 -28.84 -2.04
C GLN A 244 12.43 -29.11 -1.55
N PRO A 245 12.12 -28.92 -0.25
CA PRO A 245 10.77 -29.06 0.28
C PRO A 245 9.75 -28.23 -0.52
N GLY A 246 8.63 -28.87 -0.89
CA GLY A 246 7.59 -28.29 -1.75
C GLY A 246 7.71 -28.71 -3.22
N SER A 247 8.90 -29.04 -3.71
CA SER A 247 9.09 -29.47 -5.10
C SER A 247 8.38 -30.80 -5.42
N GLU A 248 8.10 -31.63 -4.42
CA GLU A 248 7.34 -32.87 -4.57
C GLU A 248 5.86 -32.66 -4.94
N THR A 249 5.37 -31.42 -4.87
CA THR A 249 4.02 -31.02 -5.26
C THR A 249 3.93 -30.54 -6.70
N TRP A 250 5.02 -30.64 -7.45
CA TRP A 250 5.15 -30.36 -8.87
C TRP A 250 5.43 -31.64 -9.65
N PRO A 251 5.12 -31.69 -10.94
CA PRO A 251 5.40 -32.88 -11.75
C PRO A 251 6.91 -33.15 -11.83
N LYS A 252 7.29 -34.44 -11.65
CA LYS A 252 8.71 -34.82 -11.65
C LYS A 252 9.34 -34.92 -13.03
N ASP A 253 8.50 -35.20 -14.04
CA ASP A 253 8.94 -35.48 -15.43
C ASP A 253 8.78 -34.25 -16.34
N SER A 254 8.70 -33.06 -15.74
CA SER A 254 8.53 -31.80 -16.44
C SER A 254 9.31 -30.70 -15.72
N ASP A 255 9.65 -29.66 -16.44
CA ASP A 255 10.31 -28.46 -15.94
C ASP A 255 9.33 -27.35 -15.51
N ALA A 256 8.02 -27.66 -15.42
CA ALA A 256 6.97 -26.70 -15.08
C ALA A 256 7.27 -25.86 -13.83
N ILE A 257 7.96 -26.43 -12.83
CA ILE A 257 8.41 -25.73 -11.62
C ILE A 257 9.42 -24.59 -11.91
N LEU A 258 10.01 -24.57 -13.10
CA LEU A 258 10.98 -23.51 -13.49
C LEU A 258 10.34 -22.42 -14.36
N HIS A 259 9.08 -22.60 -14.78
CA HIS A 259 8.39 -21.75 -15.76
C HIS A 259 7.47 -20.69 -15.15
N GLY A 260 7.62 -20.43 -13.87
CA GLY A 260 7.06 -19.22 -13.31
C GLY A 260 5.71 -19.31 -12.64
N GLY A 261 5.33 -18.16 -12.17
CA GLY A 261 4.22 -17.94 -11.27
C GLY A 261 4.69 -17.49 -9.89
N GLY A 262 3.83 -17.62 -8.91
CA GLY A 262 4.13 -17.35 -7.49
C GLY A 262 4.57 -15.93 -7.20
N MET A 263 4.18 -14.94 -8.00
CA MET A 263 4.63 -13.55 -7.87
C MET A 263 4.29 -12.95 -6.51
N THR A 264 5.16 -12.05 -6.03
CA THR A 264 5.13 -11.50 -4.66
C THR A 264 4.82 -10.00 -4.67
N TRP A 265 3.95 -9.59 -5.56
CA TRP A 265 3.71 -8.21 -6.00
C TRP A 265 2.95 -7.31 -4.99
N MET A 266 2.52 -7.85 -3.85
CA MET A 266 1.93 -7.07 -2.76
C MET A 266 2.86 -7.00 -1.55
N THR A 267 2.72 -5.92 -0.77
CA THR A 267 3.49 -5.71 0.46
C THR A 267 2.97 -6.60 1.57
N GLY A 268 3.87 -7.37 2.19
CA GLY A 268 3.57 -8.23 3.33
C GLY A 268 3.52 -7.49 4.67
N THR A 269 3.54 -8.25 5.76
CA THR A 269 3.48 -7.78 7.15
C THR A 269 4.57 -8.44 8.00
N TYR A 270 4.83 -7.87 9.18
CA TYR A 270 5.92 -8.33 10.04
C TYR A 270 5.50 -8.37 11.52
N ASP A 271 5.84 -9.44 12.22
CA ASP A 271 5.72 -9.55 13.67
C ASP A 271 7.10 -9.38 14.32
N PRO A 272 7.37 -8.26 15.00
CA PRO A 272 8.66 -8.04 15.65
C PRO A 272 8.91 -8.93 16.88
N GLU A 273 7.87 -9.45 17.53
CA GLU A 273 8.02 -10.35 18.69
C GLU A 273 8.42 -11.76 18.26
N LEU A 274 7.82 -12.27 17.17
CA LEU A 274 8.15 -13.57 16.60
C LEU A 274 9.34 -13.54 15.66
N ASN A 275 9.73 -12.34 15.20
CA ASN A 275 10.69 -12.11 14.11
C ASN A 275 10.29 -12.90 12.85
N LEU A 276 9.02 -12.78 12.45
CA LEU A 276 8.46 -13.44 11.27
C LEU A 276 7.90 -12.43 10.29
N LEU A 277 8.28 -12.59 9.03
CA LEU A 277 7.75 -11.89 7.87
C LEU A 277 6.64 -12.74 7.25
N TYR A 278 5.45 -12.17 7.05
CA TYR A 278 4.32 -12.84 6.41
C TYR A 278 4.06 -12.25 5.04
N TRP A 279 3.92 -13.12 4.04
CA TRP A 279 3.75 -12.68 2.67
C TRP A 279 2.79 -13.58 1.90
N GLY A 280 2.05 -13.01 0.94
CA GLY A 280 1.23 -13.75 0.03
C GLY A 280 1.93 -13.98 -1.30
N THR A 281 1.66 -15.10 -1.96
CA THR A 281 2.22 -15.47 -3.27
C THR A 281 1.13 -15.62 -4.32
N GLY A 282 1.47 -15.34 -5.56
CA GLY A 282 0.58 -15.38 -6.71
C GLY A 282 0.32 -16.78 -7.26
N ASN A 283 -0.43 -16.80 -8.35
CA ASN A 283 -0.82 -17.99 -9.09
C ASN A 283 0.36 -18.76 -9.71
N PRO A 284 0.22 -20.06 -9.96
CA PRO A 284 1.17 -20.83 -10.77
C PRO A 284 0.90 -20.64 -12.28
N ASN A 285 1.90 -20.88 -13.12
CA ASN A 285 1.78 -20.91 -14.57
C ASN A 285 1.86 -22.35 -15.14
N PRO A 286 1.17 -22.66 -16.26
CA PRO A 286 0.15 -21.84 -16.92
C PRO A 286 -1.12 -21.72 -16.08
N VAL A 287 -1.73 -20.53 -16.08
CA VAL A 287 -2.82 -20.20 -15.13
C VAL A 287 -4.02 -21.14 -15.26
N LEU A 288 -4.58 -21.31 -16.45
CA LEU A 288 -5.85 -22.02 -16.69
C LEU A 288 -5.67 -23.48 -17.20
N ALA A 289 -4.43 -23.92 -17.42
CA ALA A 289 -4.12 -25.26 -17.96
C ALA A 289 -3.35 -26.10 -16.93
N GLY A 290 -4.02 -26.44 -15.82
CA GLY A 290 -3.39 -27.14 -14.69
C GLY A 290 -2.90 -28.56 -14.97
N GLU A 291 -3.35 -29.19 -16.05
CA GLU A 291 -2.84 -30.52 -16.48
C GLU A 291 -1.35 -30.50 -16.85
N GLU A 292 -0.79 -29.34 -17.18
CA GLU A 292 0.64 -29.17 -17.46
C GLU A 292 1.47 -29.17 -16.15
N ARG A 293 0.83 -28.94 -15.01
CA ARG A 293 1.45 -28.85 -13.67
C ARG A 293 0.65 -29.58 -12.58
N PRO A 294 0.39 -30.90 -12.70
CA PRO A 294 -0.35 -31.64 -11.69
C PRO A 294 0.31 -31.55 -10.32
N GLY A 295 -0.52 -31.49 -9.26
CA GLY A 295 -0.10 -31.35 -7.86
C GLY A 295 -0.53 -30.01 -7.27
N ASP A 296 -0.25 -29.78 -5.97
CA ASP A 296 -0.66 -28.57 -5.24
C ASP A 296 0.14 -27.32 -5.67
N ASN A 297 1.31 -27.47 -6.32
CA ASN A 297 2.19 -26.40 -6.83
C ASN A 297 2.69 -25.43 -5.75
N LEU A 298 3.29 -25.97 -4.68
CA LEU A 298 3.85 -25.14 -3.62
C LEU A 298 5.08 -24.34 -4.11
N TYR A 299 5.22 -23.07 -3.69
CA TYR A 299 4.41 -22.30 -2.76
C TYR A 299 3.62 -21.19 -3.47
N THR A 300 2.97 -21.50 -4.58
CA THR A 300 2.05 -20.57 -5.26
C THR A 300 0.73 -20.46 -4.48
N CYS A 301 -0.01 -19.38 -4.67
CA CYS A 301 -1.29 -19.08 -3.98
C CYS A 301 -1.24 -19.38 -2.48
N SER A 302 -0.16 -18.99 -1.81
CA SER A 302 0.15 -19.33 -0.42
C SER A 302 0.38 -18.11 0.45
N ILE A 303 0.04 -18.22 1.73
CA ILE A 303 0.54 -17.36 2.80
C ILE A 303 1.78 -18.04 3.35
N VAL A 304 2.92 -17.36 3.32
CA VAL A 304 4.20 -17.85 3.80
C VAL A 304 4.70 -17.04 4.97
N ALA A 305 5.35 -17.69 5.93
CA ALA A 305 6.08 -17.05 7.01
C ALA A 305 7.57 -17.30 6.83
N LEU A 306 8.35 -16.23 6.71
CA LEU A 306 9.79 -16.29 6.51
C LEU A 306 10.52 -15.69 7.71
N ASN A 307 11.71 -16.21 8.01
CA ASN A 307 12.65 -15.55 8.89
C ASN A 307 13.31 -14.40 8.12
N PRO A 308 13.13 -13.12 8.53
CA PRO A 308 13.63 -11.97 7.78
C PRO A 308 15.16 -11.85 7.75
N ASP A 309 15.88 -12.50 8.70
CA ASP A 309 17.34 -12.40 8.77
C ASP A 309 18.05 -13.23 7.70
N ASN A 310 17.38 -14.29 7.19
CA ASN A 310 18.01 -15.25 6.26
C ASN A 310 17.09 -15.76 5.13
N GLY A 311 15.84 -15.27 5.06
CA GLY A 311 14.87 -15.66 4.04
C GLY A 311 14.35 -17.10 4.13
N LYS A 312 14.64 -17.84 5.22
CA LYS A 312 14.18 -19.23 5.35
C LYS A 312 12.68 -19.29 5.64
N LEU A 313 11.99 -20.19 4.92
CA LEU A 313 10.60 -20.52 5.16
C LEU A 313 10.46 -21.21 6.52
N VAL A 314 9.54 -20.73 7.35
CA VAL A 314 9.21 -21.28 8.67
C VAL A 314 7.93 -22.11 8.60
N TRP A 315 6.88 -21.58 7.99
CA TRP A 315 5.63 -22.27 7.73
C TRP A 315 4.90 -21.67 6.54
N TYR A 316 3.90 -22.36 6.02
CA TYR A 316 3.00 -21.89 4.97
C TYR A 316 1.57 -22.40 5.19
N PHE A 317 0.62 -21.68 4.60
CA PHE A 317 -0.76 -22.13 4.41
C PHE A 317 -1.19 -21.80 2.98
N GLN A 318 -1.77 -22.75 2.26
CA GLN A 318 -2.15 -22.57 0.85
C GLN A 318 -3.67 -22.45 0.71
N PRO A 319 -4.24 -21.23 0.55
CA PRO A 319 -5.66 -20.98 0.31
C PRO A 319 -6.23 -21.62 -0.96
N SER A 320 -5.45 -21.69 -2.03
CA SER A 320 -5.87 -22.20 -3.35
C SER A 320 -4.85 -23.22 -3.87
N PRO A 321 -4.89 -24.50 -3.39
CA PRO A 321 -4.02 -25.54 -3.97
C PRO A 321 -4.41 -25.81 -5.43
N HIS A 322 -3.41 -26.02 -6.29
CA HIS A 322 -3.61 -26.27 -7.72
C HIS A 322 -4.53 -25.23 -8.36
N ASP A 323 -4.25 -23.95 -8.13
CA ASP A 323 -5.11 -22.88 -8.64
C ASP A 323 -5.26 -22.92 -10.16
N LEU A 324 -6.49 -22.74 -10.65
CA LEU A 324 -6.87 -22.74 -12.08
C LEU A 324 -7.60 -21.46 -12.49
N HIS A 325 -7.58 -20.41 -11.64
CA HIS A 325 -8.47 -19.27 -11.80
C HIS A 325 -7.79 -17.92 -11.57
N ASP A 326 -6.46 -17.87 -11.36
CA ASP A 326 -5.73 -16.67 -10.99
C ASP A 326 -6.11 -16.15 -9.59
N TRP A 327 -6.31 -17.07 -8.64
CA TRP A 327 -6.65 -16.68 -7.27
C TRP A 327 -5.42 -16.62 -6.37
N ASP A 328 -4.60 -15.61 -6.64
CA ASP A 328 -3.47 -15.26 -5.77
C ASP A 328 -3.87 -15.23 -4.29
N ALA A 329 -2.94 -15.51 -3.41
CA ALA A 329 -3.08 -15.30 -1.96
C ALA A 329 -2.27 -14.07 -1.48
N VAL A 330 -2.11 -13.07 -2.34
CA VAL A 330 -1.25 -11.88 -2.11
C VAL A 330 -1.89 -10.81 -1.26
N GLU A 331 -3.19 -10.92 -0.94
CA GLU A 331 -3.87 -9.95 -0.08
C GLU A 331 -3.13 -9.80 1.24
N THR A 332 -3.08 -8.55 1.74
CA THR A 332 -2.33 -8.23 2.96
C THR A 332 -2.70 -9.15 4.13
N PRO A 333 -1.76 -9.94 4.68
CA PRO A 333 -1.97 -10.70 5.91
C PRO A 333 -2.13 -9.72 7.09
N VAL A 334 -3.27 -9.75 7.77
CA VAL A 334 -3.57 -8.83 8.88
C VAL A 334 -3.28 -9.49 10.22
N LEU A 335 -2.37 -8.88 11.01
CA LEU A 335 -1.88 -9.43 12.26
C LEU A 335 -2.53 -8.74 13.47
N PHE A 336 -3.03 -9.52 14.41
CA PHE A 336 -3.55 -9.01 15.68
C PHE A 336 -3.53 -10.07 16.78
N ASP A 337 -3.50 -9.62 18.03
CA ASP A 337 -3.60 -10.48 19.20
C ASP A 337 -5.00 -10.38 19.80
N ALA A 338 -5.70 -11.49 19.88
CA ALA A 338 -7.07 -11.51 20.38
C ALA A 338 -7.38 -12.84 21.10
N GLU A 339 -8.50 -12.85 21.82
CA GLU A 339 -9.03 -14.07 22.40
C GLU A 339 -9.73 -14.89 21.33
N PHE A 340 -9.34 -16.18 21.23
CA PHE A 340 -9.97 -17.15 20.35
C PHE A 340 -10.16 -18.46 21.12
N GLN A 341 -11.42 -18.93 21.23
CA GLN A 341 -11.79 -20.14 21.98
C GLN A 341 -11.22 -20.17 23.41
N GLY A 342 -11.37 -19.03 24.14
CA GLY A 342 -10.94 -18.91 25.54
C GLY A 342 -9.43 -18.77 25.77
N LYS A 343 -8.64 -18.57 24.70
CA LYS A 343 -7.19 -18.37 24.79
C LYS A 343 -6.77 -17.13 24.00
N ARG A 344 -5.86 -16.32 24.57
CA ARG A 344 -5.19 -15.27 23.81
C ARG A 344 -4.23 -15.89 22.81
N ARG A 345 -4.38 -15.54 21.54
CA ARG A 345 -3.59 -16.05 20.42
C ARG A 345 -3.00 -14.94 19.58
N LYS A 346 -1.90 -15.24 18.93
CA LYS A 346 -1.32 -14.43 17.87
C LYS A 346 -1.96 -14.85 16.55
N LEU A 347 -2.81 -13.99 15.99
CA LEU A 347 -3.68 -14.31 14.86
C LEU A 347 -3.20 -13.63 13.58
N LEU A 348 -3.41 -14.31 12.45
CA LEU A 348 -3.30 -13.80 11.10
C LEU A 348 -4.64 -14.01 10.40
N ALA A 349 -5.23 -12.93 9.87
CA ALA A 349 -6.44 -13.00 9.07
C ALA A 349 -6.18 -12.57 7.63
N GLN A 350 -6.79 -13.26 6.66
CA GLN A 350 -6.79 -12.89 5.26
C GLN A 350 -8.13 -13.21 4.62
N ALA A 351 -8.70 -12.26 3.86
CA ALA A 351 -9.74 -12.54 2.88
C ALA A 351 -9.06 -12.69 1.52
N SER A 352 -9.26 -13.84 0.86
CA SER A 352 -8.52 -14.20 -0.35
C SER A 352 -9.37 -14.04 -1.62
N ARG A 353 -8.71 -13.93 -2.79
CA ARG A 353 -9.35 -13.82 -4.10
C ARG A 353 -10.38 -14.94 -4.33
N ASN A 354 -10.13 -16.13 -3.81
CA ASN A 354 -10.99 -17.31 -3.97
C ASN A 354 -12.36 -17.23 -3.25
N GLY A 355 -12.63 -16.14 -2.51
CA GLY A 355 -13.90 -15.88 -1.84
C GLY A 355 -14.00 -16.38 -0.40
N PHE A 356 -12.90 -16.89 0.16
CA PHE A 356 -12.85 -17.37 1.54
C PHE A 356 -12.02 -16.45 2.44
N PHE A 357 -12.50 -16.30 3.67
CA PHE A 357 -11.79 -15.71 4.79
C PHE A 357 -11.07 -16.81 5.55
N PHE A 358 -9.80 -16.57 5.89
CA PHE A 358 -8.95 -17.48 6.64
C PHE A 358 -8.48 -16.81 7.92
N LEU A 359 -8.51 -17.56 9.03
CA LEU A 359 -7.88 -17.22 10.29
C LEU A 359 -6.86 -18.29 10.65
N LEU A 360 -5.63 -17.88 10.90
CA LEU A 360 -4.51 -18.76 11.25
C LEU A 360 -3.91 -18.32 12.60
N ASP A 361 -3.33 -19.27 13.34
CA ASP A 361 -2.36 -18.95 14.37
C ASP A 361 -1.04 -18.57 13.68
N ARG A 362 -0.59 -17.32 13.83
CA ARG A 362 0.57 -16.84 13.07
C ARG A 362 1.92 -17.34 13.59
N THR A 363 1.92 -18.06 14.72
CA THR A 363 3.14 -18.64 15.26
C THR A 363 3.63 -19.85 14.48
N ASP A 364 2.70 -20.65 13.94
CA ASP A 364 2.97 -21.93 13.29
C ASP A 364 2.14 -22.21 12.02
N GLY A 365 1.26 -21.28 11.65
CA GLY A 365 0.38 -21.43 10.48
C GLY A 365 -0.83 -22.34 10.72
N GLN A 366 -1.11 -22.73 11.97
CA GLN A 366 -2.26 -23.57 12.29
C GLN A 366 -3.56 -22.92 11.81
N HIS A 367 -4.33 -23.66 11.01
CA HIS A 367 -5.66 -23.26 10.59
C HIS A 367 -6.64 -23.20 11.77
N LEU A 368 -7.41 -22.12 11.86
CA LEU A 368 -8.41 -21.89 12.91
C LEU A 368 -9.83 -21.72 12.33
N VAL A 369 -9.99 -20.90 11.28
CA VAL A 369 -11.28 -20.64 10.63
C VAL A 369 -11.10 -20.56 9.12
N THR A 370 -12.01 -21.18 8.37
CA THR A 370 -12.25 -20.92 6.95
C THR A 370 -13.74 -20.75 6.74
N ALA A 371 -14.14 -19.61 6.16
CA ALA A 371 -15.53 -19.34 5.86
C ALA A 371 -15.66 -18.53 4.56
N PRO A 372 -16.68 -18.78 3.72
CA PRO A 372 -16.94 -17.95 2.55
C PRO A 372 -17.41 -16.57 3.01
N PHE A 373 -16.83 -15.51 2.47
CA PHE A 373 -17.30 -14.14 2.72
C PHE A 373 -18.13 -13.58 1.56
N ILE A 374 -18.21 -14.32 0.45
CA ILE A 374 -19.16 -14.11 -0.65
C ILE A 374 -19.84 -15.43 -1.02
N ASP A 375 -20.91 -15.38 -1.84
CA ASP A 375 -21.38 -16.58 -2.54
C ASP A 375 -20.29 -17.05 -3.50
N GLN A 376 -20.10 -18.37 -3.59
CA GLN A 376 -19.11 -18.96 -4.48
C GLN A 376 -19.66 -20.22 -5.14
N THR A 377 -19.23 -20.52 -6.36
CA THR A 377 -19.74 -21.66 -7.13
C THR A 377 -18.74 -22.78 -7.31
N TRP A 378 -17.49 -22.60 -6.87
CA TRP A 378 -16.36 -23.45 -7.21
C TRP A 378 -15.99 -24.51 -6.17
N ALA A 379 -16.29 -24.27 -4.87
CA ALA A 379 -15.93 -25.20 -3.81
C ALA A 379 -17.11 -26.04 -3.33
N THR A 380 -16.84 -27.31 -2.95
CA THR A 380 -17.83 -28.26 -2.38
C THR A 380 -17.84 -28.26 -0.87
N GLY A 381 -16.75 -27.80 -0.23
CA GLY A 381 -16.55 -27.85 1.23
C GLY A 381 -15.14 -27.47 1.59
N ILE A 382 -14.76 -27.73 2.84
CA ILE A 382 -13.45 -27.46 3.40
C ILE A 382 -12.79 -28.77 3.84
N ASP A 383 -11.54 -28.99 3.47
CA ASP A 383 -10.79 -30.19 3.88
C ASP A 383 -10.33 -30.12 5.36
N SER A 384 -9.73 -31.20 5.85
CA SER A 384 -9.23 -31.28 7.24
C SER A 384 -8.07 -30.32 7.56
N ARG A 385 -7.46 -29.71 6.52
CA ARG A 385 -6.42 -28.70 6.67
C ARG A 385 -6.97 -27.27 6.60
N GLY A 386 -8.30 -27.11 6.43
CA GLY A 386 -8.94 -25.81 6.31
C GLY A 386 -8.94 -25.23 4.89
N ARG A 387 -8.60 -26.01 3.87
CA ARG A 387 -8.54 -25.55 2.48
C ARG A 387 -9.85 -25.84 1.75
N PRO A 388 -10.35 -24.92 0.91
CA PRO A 388 -11.50 -25.21 0.07
C PRO A 388 -11.22 -26.35 -0.93
N VAL A 389 -12.24 -27.20 -1.15
CA VAL A 389 -12.15 -28.34 -2.07
C VAL A 389 -12.87 -27.99 -3.36
N ALA A 390 -12.13 -27.90 -4.46
CA ALA A 390 -12.66 -27.52 -5.75
C ALA A 390 -13.67 -28.53 -6.33
N LYS A 391 -14.71 -28.02 -7.02
CA LYS A 391 -15.60 -28.83 -7.84
C LYS A 391 -14.94 -29.08 -9.19
N PRO A 392 -14.94 -30.31 -9.72
CA PRO A 392 -14.42 -30.59 -11.05
C PRO A 392 -15.06 -29.75 -12.17
N ALA A 393 -16.37 -29.44 -12.03
CA ALA A 393 -17.11 -28.64 -13.00
C ALA A 393 -16.73 -27.15 -13.03
N ALA A 394 -15.98 -26.66 -12.05
CA ALA A 394 -15.46 -25.31 -12.02
C ALA A 394 -14.12 -25.17 -12.75
N ALA A 395 -13.47 -26.27 -13.11
CA ALA A 395 -12.22 -26.22 -13.86
C ALA A 395 -12.43 -25.61 -15.24
N PRO A 396 -11.50 -24.78 -15.74
CA PRO A 396 -11.56 -24.25 -17.10
C PRO A 396 -11.70 -25.37 -18.15
N SER A 397 -12.52 -25.16 -19.18
CA SER A 397 -12.77 -26.14 -20.23
C SER A 397 -12.79 -25.48 -21.62
N PRO A 398 -12.64 -26.24 -22.72
CA PRO A 398 -12.77 -25.68 -24.06
C PRO A 398 -14.14 -25.04 -24.32
N ASP A 399 -15.22 -25.58 -23.73
CA ASP A 399 -16.58 -25.07 -23.86
C ASP A 399 -16.91 -23.93 -22.89
N GLY A 400 -16.01 -23.64 -21.95
CA GLY A 400 -16.14 -22.64 -20.89
C GLY A 400 -16.78 -23.19 -19.61
N ALA A 401 -16.27 -22.75 -18.46
CA ALA A 401 -16.84 -23.00 -17.14
C ALA A 401 -17.29 -21.68 -16.51
N LEU A 402 -18.58 -21.60 -16.12
CA LEU A 402 -19.12 -20.42 -15.43
C LEU A 402 -18.79 -20.53 -13.93
N VAL A 403 -18.00 -19.58 -13.43
CA VAL A 403 -17.49 -19.58 -12.04
C VAL A 403 -17.68 -18.22 -11.37
N GLU A 404 -18.00 -18.24 -10.10
CA GLU A 404 -17.92 -17.13 -9.15
C GLU A 404 -17.00 -17.56 -8.00
N PRO A 405 -15.94 -16.77 -7.67
CA PRO A 405 -15.53 -15.50 -8.32
C PRO A 405 -14.81 -15.70 -9.66
N GLY A 406 -14.73 -14.61 -10.43
CA GLY A 406 -13.86 -14.53 -11.62
C GLY A 406 -12.38 -14.42 -11.27
N SER A 407 -11.51 -14.26 -12.27
CA SER A 407 -10.05 -14.17 -12.11
C SER A 407 -9.61 -12.97 -11.26
N ASP A 408 -10.26 -11.83 -11.39
CA ASP A 408 -10.01 -10.66 -10.52
C ASP A 408 -10.31 -10.90 -9.03
N GLY A 409 -10.96 -12.01 -8.69
CA GLY A 409 -11.24 -12.47 -7.34
C GLY A 409 -12.33 -11.70 -6.59
N SER A 410 -12.73 -12.27 -5.45
CA SER A 410 -13.70 -11.67 -4.54
C SER A 410 -13.18 -10.47 -3.76
N THR A 411 -11.90 -10.32 -3.70
CA THR A 411 -11.10 -9.17 -3.28
C THR A 411 -9.80 -9.20 -4.06
N ASN A 412 -8.93 -8.22 -3.88
CA ASN A 412 -7.63 -8.19 -4.55
C ASN A 412 -6.67 -7.32 -3.72
N TRP A 413 -5.82 -6.51 -4.34
CA TRP A 413 -4.81 -5.67 -3.70
C TRP A 413 -5.37 -4.55 -2.78
N MET A 414 -6.67 -4.29 -2.77
CA MET A 414 -7.28 -3.27 -1.91
C MET A 414 -7.04 -3.63 -0.45
N ALA A 415 -6.39 -2.72 0.28
CA ALA A 415 -6.04 -3.01 1.65
C ALA A 415 -7.29 -3.18 2.53
N PRO A 416 -7.40 -4.30 3.28
CA PRO A 416 -8.44 -4.50 4.30
C PRO A 416 -8.16 -3.64 5.53
N SER A 417 -9.04 -3.72 6.53
CA SER A 417 -8.78 -3.19 7.85
C SER A 417 -9.28 -4.14 8.94
N PHE A 418 -8.68 -4.09 10.13
CA PHE A 418 -9.18 -4.77 11.33
C PHE A 418 -9.29 -3.76 12.47
N ASP A 419 -10.49 -3.63 13.01
CA ASP A 419 -10.77 -2.76 14.15
C ASP A 419 -10.81 -3.58 15.45
N PRO A 420 -9.86 -3.39 16.37
CA PRO A 420 -9.82 -4.10 17.64
C PRO A 420 -10.98 -3.73 18.59
N GLN A 421 -11.64 -2.58 18.41
CA GLN A 421 -12.78 -2.16 19.23
C GLN A 421 -14.04 -2.96 18.90
N THR A 422 -14.28 -3.22 17.62
CA THR A 422 -15.44 -4.02 17.16
C THR A 422 -15.13 -5.52 17.07
N GLY A 423 -13.86 -5.89 16.93
CA GLY A 423 -13.45 -7.27 16.62
C GLY A 423 -13.86 -7.70 15.22
N LEU A 424 -14.01 -6.75 14.27
CA LEU A 424 -14.41 -7.01 12.90
C LEU A 424 -13.25 -6.79 11.92
N PHE A 425 -13.16 -7.68 10.94
CA PHE A 425 -12.31 -7.56 9.77
C PHE A 425 -13.14 -7.00 8.61
N TYR A 426 -12.64 -5.94 7.97
CA TYR A 426 -13.33 -5.26 6.88
C TYR A 426 -12.62 -5.49 5.57
N VAL A 427 -13.42 -5.81 4.55
CA VAL A 427 -12.92 -6.10 3.20
C VAL A 427 -13.81 -5.46 2.14
N ASN A 428 -13.17 -4.94 1.10
CA ASN A 428 -13.85 -4.60 -0.15
C ASN A 428 -14.08 -5.90 -0.92
N ALA A 429 -15.33 -6.36 -0.91
CA ALA A 429 -15.73 -7.63 -1.48
C ALA A 429 -16.40 -7.44 -2.86
N ARG A 430 -16.09 -8.32 -3.80
CA ARG A 430 -16.60 -8.28 -5.17
C ARG A 430 -17.26 -9.60 -5.52
N ARG A 431 -18.42 -9.55 -6.13
CA ARG A 431 -19.06 -10.66 -6.81
C ARG A 431 -18.77 -10.50 -8.30
N ILE A 432 -18.09 -11.46 -8.90
CA ILE A 432 -17.73 -11.43 -10.31
C ILE A 432 -18.05 -12.79 -10.90
N PHE A 433 -18.94 -12.83 -11.89
CA PHE A 433 -19.18 -14.03 -12.68
C PHE A 433 -18.32 -14.00 -13.93
N SER A 434 -17.54 -15.06 -14.13
CA SER A 434 -16.68 -15.20 -15.30
C SER A 434 -16.87 -16.57 -15.95
N ILE A 435 -16.65 -16.62 -17.27
CA ILE A 435 -16.51 -17.89 -18.00
C ILE A 435 -15.02 -18.11 -18.24
N PHE A 436 -14.52 -19.24 -17.79
CA PHE A 436 -13.14 -19.64 -17.95
C PHE A 436 -13.01 -20.65 -19.09
N TYR A 437 -12.24 -20.30 -20.12
CA TYR A 437 -11.97 -21.13 -21.29
C TYR A 437 -10.51 -21.59 -21.24
N LYS A 438 -10.31 -22.91 -21.36
CA LYS A 438 -8.98 -23.48 -21.53
C LYS A 438 -8.66 -23.64 -23.01
N THR A 439 -7.43 -23.32 -23.40
CA THR A 439 -6.87 -23.67 -24.70
C THR A 439 -5.77 -24.71 -24.49
N ALA A 440 -5.74 -25.74 -25.34
CA ALA A 440 -4.65 -26.71 -25.33
C ALA A 440 -3.37 -26.00 -25.83
N THR A 441 -2.46 -25.68 -24.93
CA THR A 441 -1.25 -24.93 -25.26
C THR A 441 -0.07 -25.83 -25.54
N GLY A 442 0.03 -26.98 -24.91
CA GLY A 442 1.20 -27.85 -24.89
C GLY A 442 2.46 -27.14 -24.37
N LYS A 443 2.28 -26.03 -23.66
CA LYS A 443 3.33 -25.20 -23.07
C LYS A 443 3.05 -24.97 -21.60
N ALA A 444 4.07 -25.06 -20.78
CA ALA A 444 3.99 -24.84 -19.34
C ALA A 444 4.06 -23.35 -18.96
N GLU A 445 3.76 -22.44 -19.85
CA GLU A 445 3.90 -21.00 -19.67
C GLU A 445 2.63 -20.22 -19.99
N GLY A 446 2.50 -19.01 -19.45
CA GLY A 446 1.47 -18.06 -19.80
C GLY A 446 0.08 -18.38 -19.21
N TRP A 447 -0.95 -17.86 -19.87
CA TRP A 447 -2.33 -17.93 -19.36
C TRP A 447 -2.96 -19.32 -19.53
N GLY A 448 -2.59 -20.07 -20.55
CA GLY A 448 -3.17 -21.40 -20.85
C GLY A 448 -4.63 -21.37 -21.27
N GLY A 449 -5.18 -20.18 -21.57
CA GLY A 449 -6.58 -19.97 -21.91
C GLY A 449 -6.98 -18.51 -21.86
N ARG A 450 -8.24 -18.26 -21.57
CA ARG A 450 -8.80 -16.92 -21.35
C ARG A 450 -9.99 -16.97 -20.41
N ASP A 451 -10.29 -15.88 -19.76
CA ASP A 451 -11.55 -15.67 -19.05
C ASP A 451 -12.35 -14.51 -19.63
N ARG A 452 -13.63 -14.46 -19.29
CA ARG A 452 -14.53 -13.37 -19.66
C ARG A 452 -15.45 -13.04 -18.51
N ASN A 453 -15.28 -11.85 -17.96
CA ASN A 453 -16.18 -11.28 -16.96
C ASN A 453 -17.54 -10.96 -17.59
N LEU A 454 -18.62 -11.43 -16.97
CA LEU A 454 -20.01 -11.21 -17.43
C LEU A 454 -20.68 -10.10 -16.64
N TRP A 455 -20.47 -10.09 -15.34
CA TRP A 455 -21.08 -9.15 -14.43
C TRP A 455 -20.24 -9.01 -13.15
N ALA A 456 -20.26 -7.83 -12.56
CA ALA A 456 -19.62 -7.55 -11.29
C ALA A 456 -20.42 -6.59 -10.43
N ASN A 457 -20.42 -6.80 -9.11
CA ASN A 457 -20.93 -5.89 -8.09
C ASN A 457 -19.99 -5.87 -6.90
N SER A 458 -19.92 -4.75 -6.20
CA SER A 458 -19.02 -4.58 -5.05
C SER A 458 -19.76 -4.16 -3.79
N THR A 459 -19.30 -4.69 -2.66
CA THR A 459 -19.81 -4.40 -1.32
C THR A 459 -18.65 -4.23 -0.35
N LEU A 460 -18.81 -3.38 0.66
CA LEU A 460 -17.99 -3.46 1.87
C LEU A 460 -18.59 -4.49 2.80
N ARG A 461 -17.77 -5.39 3.35
CA ARG A 461 -18.22 -6.42 4.28
C ARG A 461 -17.43 -6.39 5.57
N ALA A 462 -18.13 -6.59 6.70
CA ALA A 462 -17.53 -6.81 7.99
C ALA A 462 -17.66 -8.28 8.39
N ILE A 463 -16.54 -8.88 8.76
CA ILE A 463 -16.43 -10.29 9.09
C ILE A 463 -16.03 -10.44 10.57
N ASP A 464 -16.79 -11.17 11.36
CA ASP A 464 -16.36 -11.56 12.71
C ASP A 464 -15.21 -12.58 12.57
N TYR A 465 -14.03 -12.20 13.04
CA TYR A 465 -12.85 -13.05 12.91
C TYR A 465 -12.99 -14.41 13.61
N ARG A 466 -13.80 -14.52 14.67
CA ARG A 466 -13.98 -15.74 15.45
C ARG A 466 -14.72 -16.83 14.69
N THR A 467 -15.59 -16.42 13.79
CA THR A 467 -16.52 -17.33 13.08
C THR A 467 -16.39 -17.29 11.57
N GLY A 468 -15.75 -16.25 11.03
CA GLY A 468 -15.74 -15.95 9.60
C GLY A 468 -17.10 -15.46 9.07
N LYS A 469 -18.09 -15.22 9.95
CA LYS A 469 -19.43 -14.80 9.54
C LYS A 469 -19.45 -13.34 9.14
N VAL A 470 -20.09 -13.03 8.02
CA VAL A 470 -20.39 -11.67 7.60
C VAL A 470 -21.47 -11.08 8.51
N MET A 471 -21.14 -10.00 9.21
CA MET A 471 -22.00 -9.33 10.18
C MET A 471 -22.88 -8.26 9.53
N TRP A 472 -22.32 -7.53 8.54
CA TRP A 472 -23.05 -6.56 7.74
C TRP A 472 -22.42 -6.40 6.35
N ASN A 473 -23.24 -5.92 5.40
CA ASN A 473 -22.84 -5.53 4.07
C ASN A 473 -23.24 -4.08 3.81
N HIS A 474 -22.39 -3.33 3.11
CA HIS A 474 -22.69 -1.99 2.60
C HIS A 474 -22.47 -1.99 1.09
N GLU A 475 -23.50 -1.62 0.32
CA GLU A 475 -23.45 -1.60 -1.15
C GLU A 475 -22.54 -0.48 -1.64
N ILE A 476 -21.59 -0.83 -2.51
CA ILE A 476 -20.68 0.11 -3.18
C ILE A 476 -21.16 0.40 -4.61
N GLY A 477 -21.87 -0.55 -5.21
CA GLY A 477 -22.48 -0.43 -6.53
C GLY A 477 -21.87 -1.34 -7.59
N GLU A 478 -22.43 -1.26 -8.79
CA GLU A 478 -22.03 -2.07 -9.94
C GLU A 478 -20.55 -1.86 -10.32
N GLY A 479 -19.95 -2.91 -10.89
CA GLY A 479 -18.55 -2.96 -11.28
C GLY A 479 -17.64 -3.37 -10.14
N GLN A 480 -16.34 -3.31 -10.41
CA GLN A 480 -15.28 -3.71 -9.49
C GLN A 480 -14.78 -2.51 -8.71
N SER A 481 -14.97 -2.48 -7.40
CA SER A 481 -14.35 -1.48 -6.53
C SER A 481 -12.86 -1.80 -6.32
N ILE A 482 -12.05 -0.74 -6.27
CA ILE A 482 -10.62 -0.78 -6.02
C ILE A 482 -10.21 0.15 -4.86
N ALA A 483 -11.17 0.49 -4.01
CA ALA A 483 -10.97 1.33 -2.84
C ALA A 483 -10.48 0.50 -1.64
N GLY A 484 -9.43 0.95 -0.95
CA GLY A 484 -8.99 0.38 0.31
C GLY A 484 -9.77 0.93 1.52
N ILE A 485 -9.43 0.45 2.71
CA ILE A 485 -10.14 0.73 3.96
C ILE A 485 -9.19 1.30 5.01
N LEU A 486 -9.70 2.19 5.84
CA LEU A 486 -9.08 2.70 7.07
C LEU A 486 -10.13 2.69 8.18
N THR A 487 -9.79 2.19 9.37
CA THR A 487 -10.60 2.36 10.59
C THR A 487 -9.88 3.18 11.64
N THR A 488 -10.63 3.83 12.54
CA THR A 488 -10.06 4.70 13.58
C THR A 488 -10.74 4.52 14.92
N THR A 489 -10.02 4.84 16.01
CA THR A 489 -10.57 4.91 17.37
C THR A 489 -11.76 5.88 17.47
N GLY A 490 -11.87 6.85 16.57
CA GLY A 490 -13.01 7.76 16.47
C GLY A 490 -14.32 7.11 16.01
N HIS A 491 -14.40 5.77 15.97
CA HIS A 491 -15.55 4.98 15.51
C HIS A 491 -15.94 5.30 14.05
N LEU A 492 -14.95 5.36 13.18
CA LEU A 492 -15.13 5.61 11.75
C LEU A 492 -14.42 4.55 10.91
N LEU A 493 -15.09 4.14 9.84
CA LEU A 493 -14.52 3.38 8.74
C LEU A 493 -14.56 4.26 7.49
N PHE A 494 -13.41 4.50 6.87
CA PHE A 494 -13.28 5.26 5.63
C PHE A 494 -13.03 4.37 4.44
N SER A 495 -13.75 4.61 3.35
CA SER A 495 -13.58 3.98 2.03
C SER A 495 -14.23 4.86 0.95
N ALA A 496 -14.55 4.28 -0.23
CA ALA A 496 -15.29 4.96 -1.29
C ALA A 496 -16.17 3.99 -2.07
N ASP A 497 -17.22 4.53 -2.70
CA ASP A 497 -18.06 3.77 -3.64
C ASP A 497 -17.60 3.92 -5.11
N ASN A 498 -18.25 3.16 -5.99
CA ASN A 498 -17.99 3.21 -7.43
C ASN A 498 -18.56 4.46 -8.12
N GLY A 499 -19.47 5.20 -7.46
CA GLY A 499 -20.03 6.47 -7.92
C GLY A 499 -19.14 7.69 -7.65
N GLY A 500 -17.96 7.49 -7.02
CA GLY A 500 -17.03 8.58 -6.68
C GLY A 500 -17.34 9.28 -5.37
N ASN A 501 -18.15 8.67 -4.50
CA ASN A 501 -18.37 9.17 -3.16
C ASN A 501 -17.32 8.62 -2.21
N LEU A 502 -16.65 9.51 -1.49
CA LEU A 502 -15.90 9.18 -0.28
C LEU A 502 -16.89 8.87 0.81
N LEU A 503 -16.65 7.84 1.59
CA LEU A 503 -17.56 7.34 2.62
C LEU A 503 -16.90 7.35 3.99
N ALA A 504 -17.65 7.77 5.01
CA ALA A 504 -17.37 7.45 6.41
C ALA A 504 -18.56 6.66 6.96
N LEU A 505 -18.30 5.44 7.39
CA LEU A 505 -19.30 4.51 7.92
C LEU A 505 -19.08 4.28 9.42
N ASP A 506 -20.14 3.92 10.11
CA ASP A 506 -20.08 3.31 11.43
C ASP A 506 -19.49 1.89 11.29
N PRO A 507 -18.34 1.57 11.90
CA PRO A 507 -17.68 0.29 11.73
C PRO A 507 -18.47 -0.89 12.32
N ALA A 508 -19.31 -0.66 13.33
CA ALA A 508 -20.11 -1.73 13.94
C ALA A 508 -21.32 -2.14 13.09
N THR A 509 -21.88 -1.22 12.29
CA THR A 509 -23.16 -1.41 11.61
C THR A 509 -23.12 -1.25 10.10
N GLY A 510 -22.06 -0.65 9.54
CA GLY A 510 -21.94 -0.29 8.12
C GLY A 510 -22.82 0.89 7.69
N LYS A 511 -23.48 1.59 8.63
CA LYS A 511 -24.31 2.75 8.33
C LYS A 511 -23.48 3.94 7.89
N THR A 512 -23.87 4.61 6.81
CA THR A 512 -23.24 5.85 6.37
C THR A 512 -23.47 6.98 7.38
N LEU A 513 -22.38 7.57 7.86
CA LEU A 513 -22.35 8.74 8.73
C LEU A 513 -22.06 10.02 7.94
N TRP A 514 -21.26 9.91 6.89
CA TRP A 514 -20.90 11.02 6.03
C TRP A 514 -20.49 10.52 4.64
N HIS A 515 -20.74 11.33 3.63
CA HIS A 515 -20.24 11.10 2.29
C HIS A 515 -19.97 12.42 1.55
N LEU A 516 -19.07 12.38 0.57
CA LEU A 516 -18.76 13.50 -0.30
C LEU A 516 -18.39 12.99 -1.69
N ASN A 517 -19.12 13.42 -2.72
CA ASN A 517 -18.75 13.10 -4.09
C ASN A 517 -17.62 14.02 -4.58
N VAL A 518 -16.52 13.40 -5.04
CA VAL A 518 -15.34 14.09 -5.56
C VAL A 518 -15.17 13.91 -7.08
N GLY A 519 -16.14 13.29 -7.74
CA GLY A 519 -16.18 13.10 -9.20
C GLY A 519 -15.16 12.11 -9.76
N GLY A 520 -14.50 11.32 -8.90
CA GLY A 520 -13.47 10.36 -9.30
C GLY A 520 -13.45 9.10 -8.43
N ARG A 521 -12.91 7.99 -8.95
CA ARG A 521 -12.80 6.73 -8.22
C ARG A 521 -11.53 6.70 -7.38
N MET A 522 -11.65 6.30 -6.13
CA MET A 522 -10.51 6.01 -5.26
C MET A 522 -9.82 4.71 -5.73
N GLN A 523 -8.51 4.78 -5.95
CA GLN A 523 -7.67 3.67 -6.42
C GLN A 523 -6.51 3.38 -5.46
N ALA A 524 -6.66 3.75 -4.20
CA ALA A 524 -5.69 3.58 -3.14
C ALA A 524 -6.42 3.42 -1.81
N SER A 525 -5.71 3.49 -0.71
CA SER A 525 -6.31 3.41 0.62
C SER A 525 -6.24 4.74 1.35
N PRO A 526 -7.29 5.13 2.10
CA PRO A 526 -7.22 6.28 2.98
C PRO A 526 -6.15 6.11 4.05
N MET A 527 -5.58 7.20 4.55
CA MET A 527 -4.70 7.23 5.71
C MET A 527 -4.94 8.49 6.54
N THR A 528 -4.51 8.48 7.79
CA THR A 528 -4.68 9.64 8.69
C THR A 528 -3.43 9.86 9.52
N TYR A 529 -3.13 11.11 9.81
CA TYR A 529 -2.02 11.55 10.67
C TYR A 529 -2.40 12.80 11.44
N GLN A 530 -1.57 13.18 12.40
CA GLN A 530 -1.71 14.42 13.13
C GLN A 530 -0.42 15.23 13.05
N VAL A 531 -0.53 16.51 12.72
CA VAL A 531 0.59 17.45 12.70
C VAL A 531 0.15 18.77 13.33
N ASP A 532 1.01 19.33 14.20
CA ASP A 532 0.74 20.54 14.97
C ASP A 532 -0.59 20.50 15.75
N GLY A 533 -0.95 19.31 16.27
CA GLY A 533 -2.18 19.08 17.03
C GLY A 533 -3.46 18.98 16.19
N ARG A 534 -3.37 18.99 14.86
CA ARG A 534 -4.50 18.87 13.94
C ARG A 534 -4.45 17.54 13.20
N GLN A 535 -5.54 16.77 13.26
CA GLN A 535 -5.69 15.52 12.52
C GLN A 535 -6.11 15.81 11.07
N TYR A 536 -5.47 15.10 10.14
CA TYR A 536 -5.78 15.10 8.72
C TYR A 536 -6.17 13.71 8.25
N LEU A 537 -7.17 13.64 7.38
CA LEU A 537 -7.54 12.45 6.61
C LEU A 537 -7.10 12.66 5.17
N ILE A 538 -6.25 11.78 4.66
CA ILE A 538 -5.79 11.80 3.26
C ILE A 538 -6.50 10.72 2.47
N ILE A 539 -7.04 11.11 1.33
CA ILE A 539 -7.73 10.21 0.40
C ILE A 539 -7.19 10.43 -1.01
N PRO A 540 -6.45 9.47 -1.57
CA PRO A 540 -6.02 9.51 -2.96
C PRO A 540 -7.19 9.15 -3.90
N VAL A 541 -7.46 10.01 -4.89
CA VAL A 541 -8.47 9.76 -5.92
C VAL A 541 -7.87 10.08 -7.27
N GLN A 542 -7.70 9.08 -8.13
CA GLN A 542 -7.01 9.25 -9.41
C GLN A 542 -5.63 9.91 -9.23
N GLY A 543 -5.36 11.05 -9.87
CA GLY A 543 -4.12 11.83 -9.73
C GLY A 543 -4.18 12.92 -8.66
N VAL A 544 -5.07 12.85 -7.69
CA VAL A 544 -5.29 13.90 -6.68
C VAL A 544 -5.22 13.33 -5.27
N LEU A 545 -4.45 13.96 -4.38
CA LEU A 545 -4.56 13.79 -2.94
C LEU A 545 -5.52 14.83 -2.39
N TYR A 546 -6.59 14.38 -1.75
CA TYR A 546 -7.50 15.21 -0.97
C TYR A 546 -7.14 15.10 0.50
N ALA A 547 -6.91 16.23 1.14
CA ALA A 547 -6.70 16.31 2.59
C ALA A 547 -7.91 16.96 3.24
N PHE A 548 -8.50 16.24 4.20
CA PHE A 548 -9.62 16.73 4.99
C PHE A 548 -9.18 16.93 6.45
N ALA A 549 -9.77 17.92 7.11
CA ALA A 549 -9.59 18.15 8.54
C ALA A 549 -10.82 18.88 9.11
N LEU A 550 -10.97 18.88 10.42
CA LEU A 550 -11.97 19.73 11.07
C LEU A 550 -11.59 21.21 10.89
N PRO A 551 -12.58 22.13 10.83
CA PRO A 551 -12.30 23.55 10.87
C PRO A 551 -11.41 23.91 12.06
N PRO A 552 -10.52 24.92 11.95
CA PRO A 552 -9.80 25.42 13.10
C PRO A 552 -10.82 25.87 14.18
N GLU A 553 -10.55 25.57 15.44
CA GLU A 553 -11.33 26.18 16.51
C GLU A 553 -11.28 27.69 16.35
N THR A 554 -12.42 28.32 16.14
CA THR A 554 -12.52 29.79 16.20
C THR A 554 -12.19 30.17 17.65
N ARG A 555 -10.96 30.65 17.88
CA ARG A 555 -10.70 31.36 19.14
C ARG A 555 -11.73 32.48 19.17
N GLY A 556 -12.70 32.40 20.08
CA GLY A 556 -13.65 33.46 20.30
C GLY A 556 -12.91 34.78 20.51
N PRO A 557 -13.55 35.90 20.17
CA PRO A 557 -12.95 37.22 20.27
C PRO A 557 -12.48 37.54 21.71
#